data_91ec77cd584c138dd48ac4e61e60e6af
#
_entry.id   91ec77cd584c138dd48ac4e61e60e6af
#
_cell.length_a   1.000
_cell.length_b   1.000
_cell.length_c   1.000
_cell.angle_alpha   90.00
_cell.angle_beta   90.00
_cell.angle_gamma   90.00
#
_symmetry.space_group_name_H-M   'P 1'
#
loop_
_entity.id
_entity.type
_entity.pdbx_description
1 polymer ?
#
loop_
_entity_poly.entity_id
_entity_poly.type
_entity_poly.pdbx_seq_one_letter_code
_entity_poly.pdbx_strand_id
1 'polypeptide(L)'
;MQGLILAGGRGSRLAADGVETPKPLVEVAGRPQIVNLIETFADLGCESITCMVREGITVDVPGPAVVRACRTPSSLHTLVAGLATVPPGPVFCAMVDTVMPPRDWHRLYAGVTERLAAGSVAVLAVTPFVDDELPLYVTRDAEGLATGIFDTPPRAPLLVTGGVYGLSPQARRLAAVAVASLHRMRAFLRLLVELRAPVATVEVPRIIDLDHKRDLDAAERWLTAPAGDEQ
;
A
#
# COMPACT_ATOMS: atom_id res chain seq x y z
N MET A 1 -7.34 14.00 -0.43
CA MET A 1 -6.18 13.54 0.38
C MET A 1 -4.90 13.65 -0.42
N GLN A 2 -3.75 13.69 0.26
CA GLN A 2 -2.44 13.62 -0.40
C GLN A 2 -2.12 12.18 -0.80
N GLY A 3 -1.59 11.95 -1.99
CA GLY A 3 -1.16 10.65 -2.49
C GLY A 3 0.31 10.38 -2.20
N LEU A 4 0.66 9.19 -1.72
CA LEU A 4 2.04 8.77 -1.49
C LEU A 4 2.25 7.34 -2.01
N ILE A 5 3.16 7.16 -2.96
CA ILE A 5 3.52 5.86 -3.53
C ILE A 5 4.93 5.49 -3.04
N LEU A 6 5.04 4.33 -2.38
CA LEU A 6 6.31 3.84 -1.83
C LEU A 6 6.95 2.82 -2.77
N ALA A 7 7.98 3.24 -3.48
CA ALA A 7 8.72 2.48 -4.48
C ALA A 7 10.22 2.31 -4.15
N GLY A 8 10.58 2.42 -2.86
CA GLY A 8 11.97 2.32 -2.40
C GLY A 8 12.51 0.89 -2.23
N GLY A 9 11.70 -0.13 -2.44
CA GLY A 9 12.04 -1.54 -2.30
C GLY A 9 13.10 -2.02 -3.30
N ARG A 10 13.80 -3.13 -2.95
CA ARG A 10 14.85 -3.71 -3.81
C ARG A 10 14.31 -4.62 -4.93
N GLY A 11 13.10 -5.16 -4.79
CA GLY A 11 12.54 -6.12 -5.75
C GLY A 11 13.36 -7.43 -5.86
N SER A 12 14.02 -7.85 -4.78
CA SER A 12 14.98 -8.96 -4.81
C SER A 12 14.36 -10.32 -5.16
N ARG A 13 13.07 -10.54 -4.86
CA ARG A 13 12.35 -11.78 -5.21
C ARG A 13 12.08 -11.84 -6.71
N LEU A 14 11.54 -10.76 -7.30
CA LEU A 14 11.36 -10.65 -8.76
C LEU A 14 12.68 -10.85 -9.51
N ALA A 15 13.78 -10.24 -9.02
CA ALA A 15 15.11 -10.43 -9.59
C ALA A 15 15.58 -11.89 -9.50
N ALA A 16 15.28 -12.59 -8.39
CA ALA A 16 15.59 -14.02 -8.24
C ALA A 16 14.80 -14.90 -9.22
N ASP A 17 13.61 -14.47 -9.63
CA ASP A 17 12.76 -15.13 -10.64
C ASP A 17 13.13 -14.73 -12.08
N GLY A 18 14.24 -13.99 -12.28
CA GLY A 18 14.74 -13.56 -13.58
C GLY A 18 14.13 -12.27 -14.13
N VAL A 19 13.35 -11.53 -13.32
CA VAL A 19 12.83 -10.22 -13.69
C VAL A 19 13.81 -9.15 -13.21
N GLU A 20 14.74 -8.74 -14.07
CA GLU A 20 15.78 -7.75 -13.74
C GLU A 20 15.27 -6.31 -13.69
N THR A 21 14.10 -6.06 -14.29
CA THR A 21 13.46 -4.74 -14.29
C THR A 21 13.15 -4.29 -12.85
N PRO A 22 13.54 -3.07 -12.46
CA PRO A 22 13.19 -2.53 -11.14
C PRO A 22 11.68 -2.56 -10.90
N LYS A 23 11.25 -2.95 -9.71
CA LYS A 23 9.83 -3.16 -9.36
C LYS A 23 8.88 -2.02 -9.79
N PRO A 24 9.23 -0.72 -9.67
CA PRO A 24 8.38 0.36 -10.17
C PRO A 24 8.17 0.37 -11.69
N LEU A 25 9.12 -0.20 -12.43
CA LEU A 25 9.13 -0.19 -13.91
C LEU A 25 8.65 -1.50 -14.51
N VAL A 26 8.32 -2.49 -13.68
CA VAL A 26 7.73 -3.74 -14.17
C VAL A 26 6.39 -3.43 -14.83
N GLU A 27 6.19 -3.96 -16.04
CA GLU A 27 4.95 -3.73 -16.77
C GLU A 27 3.82 -4.61 -16.25
N VAL A 28 2.66 -3.99 -16.08
CA VAL A 28 1.39 -4.63 -15.75
C VAL A 28 0.34 -4.02 -16.68
N ALA A 29 -0.38 -4.84 -17.42
CA ALA A 29 -1.30 -4.41 -18.46
C ALA A 29 -0.66 -3.46 -19.49
N GLY A 30 0.60 -3.76 -19.88
CA GLY A 30 1.35 -3.02 -20.90
C GLY A 30 1.88 -1.66 -20.47
N ARG A 31 1.93 -1.35 -19.17
CA ARG A 31 2.45 -0.08 -18.63
C ARG A 31 3.27 -0.30 -17.36
N PRO A 32 4.29 0.54 -17.09
CA PRO A 32 5.02 0.50 -15.83
C PRO A 32 4.08 0.63 -14.62
N GLN A 33 4.24 -0.21 -13.62
CA GLN A 33 3.35 -0.26 -12.46
C GLN A 33 3.27 1.08 -11.70
N ILE A 34 4.36 1.83 -11.63
CA ILE A 34 4.34 3.15 -11.00
C ILE A 34 3.45 4.13 -11.76
N VAL A 35 3.40 4.04 -13.10
CA VAL A 35 2.54 4.88 -13.95
C VAL A 35 1.08 4.51 -13.72
N ASN A 36 0.75 3.20 -13.67
CA ASN A 36 -0.59 2.73 -13.34
C ASN A 36 -1.09 3.29 -12.00
N LEU A 37 -0.24 3.28 -10.97
CA LEU A 37 -0.62 3.82 -9.66
C LEU A 37 -0.75 5.35 -9.66
N ILE A 38 0.10 6.07 -10.39
CA ILE A 38 -0.03 7.54 -10.52
C ILE A 38 -1.34 7.92 -11.18
N GLU A 39 -1.68 7.27 -12.31
CA GLU A 39 -2.96 7.49 -13.00
C GLU A 39 -4.14 7.13 -12.10
N THR A 40 -4.06 6.01 -11.39
CA THR A 40 -5.07 5.60 -10.40
C THR A 40 -5.25 6.67 -9.32
N PHE A 41 -4.18 7.18 -8.72
CA PHE A 41 -4.25 8.19 -7.67
C PHE A 41 -4.79 9.53 -8.18
N ALA A 42 -4.47 9.89 -9.43
CA ALA A 42 -5.03 11.07 -10.08
C ALA A 42 -6.54 10.91 -10.32
N ASP A 43 -6.98 9.74 -10.80
CA ASP A 43 -8.39 9.41 -11.02
C ASP A 43 -9.20 9.36 -9.72
N LEU A 44 -8.59 8.91 -8.62
CA LEU A 44 -9.17 8.96 -7.27
C LEU A 44 -9.29 10.39 -6.71
N GLY A 45 -8.72 11.39 -7.36
CA GLY A 45 -8.76 12.80 -6.93
C GLY A 45 -7.77 13.12 -5.80
N CYS A 46 -6.61 12.46 -5.75
CA CYS A 46 -5.53 12.87 -4.86
C CYS A 46 -5.03 14.28 -5.23
N GLU A 47 -4.96 15.18 -4.24
CA GLU A 47 -4.58 16.59 -4.42
C GLU A 47 -3.12 16.79 -4.84
N SER A 48 -2.25 15.89 -4.44
CA SER A 48 -0.85 15.79 -4.86
C SER A 48 -0.46 14.31 -4.90
N ILE A 49 0.52 13.96 -5.70
CA ILE A 49 1.03 12.59 -5.80
C ILE A 49 2.55 12.65 -5.66
N THR A 50 3.08 12.01 -4.62
CA THR A 50 4.53 11.88 -4.39
C THR A 50 4.92 10.41 -4.49
N CYS A 51 5.94 10.14 -5.30
CA CYS A 51 6.51 8.80 -5.48
C CYS A 51 7.91 8.74 -4.85
N MET A 52 8.08 7.90 -3.82
CA MET A 52 9.37 7.64 -3.20
C MET A 52 10.07 6.52 -3.95
N VAL A 53 10.98 6.84 -4.84
CA VAL A 53 11.65 5.86 -5.70
C VAL A 53 13.08 5.64 -5.21
N ARG A 54 13.55 4.40 -5.30
CA ARG A 54 14.92 4.07 -4.91
C ARG A 54 15.92 4.87 -5.73
N GLU A 55 16.97 5.39 -5.10
CA GLU A 55 18.08 6.07 -5.76
C GLU A 55 18.69 5.21 -6.88
N GLY A 56 18.96 5.84 -8.02
CA GLY A 56 19.47 5.17 -9.23
C GLY A 56 18.40 4.64 -10.18
N ILE A 57 17.11 4.70 -9.81
CA ILE A 57 16.01 4.37 -10.71
C ILE A 57 15.44 5.68 -11.26
N THR A 58 15.51 5.84 -12.57
CA THR A 58 14.87 6.97 -13.28
C THR A 58 13.49 6.53 -13.73
N VAL A 59 12.49 7.33 -13.39
CA VAL A 59 11.10 7.11 -13.78
C VAL A 59 10.60 8.34 -14.50
N ASP A 60 10.09 8.16 -15.72
CA ASP A 60 9.32 9.18 -16.40
C ASP A 60 7.86 9.04 -15.95
N VAL A 61 7.32 10.08 -15.30
CA VAL A 61 5.99 10.03 -14.70
C VAL A 61 5.07 11.07 -15.36
N PRO A 62 3.81 10.68 -15.65
CA PRO A 62 2.85 11.59 -16.21
C PRO A 62 2.33 12.61 -15.17
N GLY A 63 1.95 13.79 -15.66
CA GLY A 63 1.14 14.75 -14.92
C GLY A 63 1.81 15.37 -13.70
N PRO A 64 1.03 15.69 -12.65
CA PRO A 64 1.49 16.45 -11.49
C PRO A 64 2.24 15.63 -10.45
N ALA A 65 2.57 14.36 -10.74
CA ALA A 65 3.30 13.50 -9.81
C ALA A 65 4.75 13.98 -9.62
N VAL A 66 5.21 13.95 -8.38
CA VAL A 66 6.59 14.32 -8.01
C VAL A 66 7.36 13.07 -7.59
N VAL A 67 8.43 12.76 -8.33
CA VAL A 67 9.36 11.70 -7.95
C VAL A 67 10.41 12.22 -7.00
N ARG A 68 10.63 11.50 -5.91
CA ARG A 68 11.68 11.75 -4.91
C ARG A 68 12.58 10.53 -4.82
N ALA A 69 13.85 10.69 -5.16
CA ALA A 69 14.83 9.63 -4.96
C ALA A 69 15.08 9.44 -3.45
N CYS A 70 15.14 8.20 -3.00
CA CYS A 70 15.41 7.86 -1.60
C CYS A 70 16.36 6.68 -1.47
N ARG A 71 17.19 6.74 -0.44
CA ARG A 71 18.05 5.65 0.01
C ARG A 71 17.78 5.39 1.49
N THR A 72 16.75 4.62 1.76
CA THR A 72 16.28 4.34 3.11
C THR A 72 16.54 2.89 3.51
N PRO A 73 16.81 2.61 4.79
CA PRO A 73 17.13 1.26 5.25
C PRO A 73 15.92 0.32 5.27
N SER A 74 14.69 0.85 5.30
CA SER A 74 13.49 0.02 5.41
C SER A 74 12.21 0.74 4.97
N SER A 75 11.10 -0.03 4.88
CA SER A 75 9.79 0.49 4.44
C SER A 75 9.24 1.61 5.35
N LEU A 76 9.45 1.54 6.67
CA LEU A 76 9.02 2.61 7.57
C LEU A 76 9.83 3.89 7.36
N HIS A 77 11.14 3.77 7.12
CA HIS A 77 11.97 4.93 6.80
C HIS A 77 11.57 5.57 5.47
N THR A 78 11.21 4.76 4.46
CA THR A 78 10.68 5.27 3.19
C THR A 78 9.36 6.00 3.40
N LEU A 79 8.45 5.44 4.21
CA LEU A 79 7.20 6.10 4.57
C LEU A 79 7.46 7.47 5.21
N VAL A 80 8.29 7.52 6.25
CA VAL A 80 8.55 8.76 7.01
C VAL A 80 9.22 9.81 6.12
N ALA A 81 10.19 9.41 5.29
CA ALA A 81 10.80 10.30 4.32
C ALA A 81 9.78 10.86 3.33
N GLY A 82 8.85 10.03 2.82
CA GLY A 82 7.76 10.46 1.95
C GLY A 82 6.79 11.39 2.66
N LEU A 83 6.35 11.05 3.88
CA LEU A 83 5.45 11.87 4.67
C LEU A 83 6.00 13.26 4.98
N ALA A 84 7.33 13.43 5.03
CA ALA A 84 7.97 14.72 5.20
C ALA A 84 7.91 15.60 3.95
N THR A 85 7.65 15.03 2.78
CA THR A 85 7.61 15.74 1.49
C THR A 85 6.20 16.04 0.98
N VAL A 86 5.18 15.35 1.48
CA VAL A 86 3.78 15.62 1.10
C VAL A 86 3.19 16.74 1.95
N PRO A 87 2.27 17.55 1.40
CA PRO A 87 1.59 18.62 2.14
C PRO A 87 0.92 18.13 3.44
N PRO A 88 0.61 19.03 4.38
CA PRO A 88 -0.16 18.70 5.58
C PRO A 88 -1.53 18.08 5.22
N GLY A 89 -2.02 17.20 6.09
CA GLY A 89 -3.32 16.56 5.91
C GLY A 89 -3.26 15.03 5.93
N PRO A 90 -4.39 14.37 5.70
CA PRO A 90 -4.45 12.92 5.57
C PRO A 90 -3.80 12.45 4.27
N VAL A 91 -3.21 11.25 4.33
CA VAL A 91 -2.45 10.64 3.22
C VAL A 91 -3.07 9.31 2.84
N PHE A 92 -3.30 9.12 1.55
CA PHE A 92 -3.55 7.82 0.94
C PHE A 92 -2.23 7.27 0.42
N CYS A 93 -1.79 6.15 0.96
CA CYS A 93 -0.47 5.60 0.72
C CYS A 93 -0.58 4.20 0.15
N ALA A 94 0.16 3.90 -0.92
CA ALA A 94 0.29 2.53 -1.45
C ALA A 94 1.75 2.14 -1.64
N MET A 95 1.99 0.84 -1.45
CA MET A 95 3.22 0.21 -1.94
C MET A 95 3.14 0.07 -3.46
N VAL A 96 4.27 0.20 -4.17
CA VAL A 96 4.29 0.18 -5.64
C VAL A 96 3.91 -1.18 -6.25
N ASP A 97 4.00 -2.23 -5.48
CA ASP A 97 3.70 -3.61 -5.87
C ASP A 97 2.23 -3.99 -5.76
N THR A 98 1.40 -3.15 -5.19
CA THR A 98 -0.02 -3.43 -5.01
C THR A 98 -0.80 -3.28 -6.31
N VAL A 99 -1.55 -4.31 -6.68
CA VAL A 99 -2.42 -4.34 -7.87
C VAL A 99 -3.85 -4.65 -7.46
N MET A 100 -4.77 -3.84 -7.96
CA MET A 100 -6.24 -4.04 -7.88
C MET A 100 -6.90 -3.43 -9.13
N PRO A 101 -8.11 -3.90 -9.51
CA PRO A 101 -8.87 -3.24 -10.58
C PRO A 101 -9.39 -1.85 -10.14
N PRO A 102 -9.65 -0.93 -11.08
CA PRO A 102 -10.06 0.45 -10.79
C PRO A 102 -11.25 0.55 -9.82
N ARG A 103 -12.27 -0.32 -9.96
CA ARG A 103 -13.45 -0.34 -9.08
C ARG A 103 -13.08 -0.56 -7.60
N ASP A 104 -12.10 -1.42 -7.32
CA ASP A 104 -11.70 -1.74 -5.95
C ASP A 104 -10.82 -0.63 -5.36
N TRP A 105 -10.04 0.06 -6.19
CA TRP A 105 -9.34 1.30 -5.80
C TRP A 105 -10.32 2.40 -5.39
N HIS A 106 -11.38 2.65 -6.17
CA HIS A 106 -12.43 3.64 -5.84
C HIS A 106 -13.16 3.28 -4.55
N ARG A 107 -13.56 2.01 -4.39
CA ARG A 107 -14.20 1.51 -3.16
C ARG A 107 -13.30 1.70 -1.95
N LEU A 108 -12.04 1.33 -2.07
CA LEU A 108 -11.05 1.47 -1.00
C LEU A 108 -10.82 2.94 -0.63
N TYR A 109 -10.62 3.81 -1.62
CA TYR A 109 -10.38 5.24 -1.39
C TYR A 109 -11.58 5.92 -0.70
N ALA A 110 -12.79 5.61 -1.11
CA ALA A 110 -14.01 6.10 -0.47
C ALA A 110 -14.10 5.64 1.00
N GLY A 111 -13.90 4.35 1.26
CA GLY A 111 -13.92 3.82 2.62
C GLY A 111 -12.80 4.39 3.50
N VAL A 112 -11.59 4.57 2.95
CA VAL A 112 -10.48 5.22 3.67
C VAL A 112 -10.84 6.66 4.03
N THR A 113 -11.44 7.41 3.09
CA THR A 113 -11.85 8.79 3.32
C THR A 113 -12.88 8.88 4.44
N GLU A 114 -13.89 8.02 4.40
CA GLU A 114 -14.95 7.94 5.43
C GLU A 114 -14.37 7.62 6.80
N ARG A 115 -13.55 6.58 6.91
CA ARG A 115 -12.97 6.13 8.18
C ARG A 115 -12.02 7.17 8.79
N LEU A 116 -11.21 7.86 7.98
CA LEU A 116 -10.35 8.94 8.46
C LEU A 116 -11.19 10.16 8.92
N ALA A 117 -12.25 10.50 8.20
CA ALA A 117 -13.19 11.56 8.62
C ALA A 117 -13.93 11.22 9.92
N ALA A 118 -14.21 9.93 10.15
CA ALA A 118 -14.79 9.42 11.39
C ALA A 118 -13.79 9.35 12.58
N GLY A 119 -12.53 9.79 12.37
CA GLY A 119 -11.54 9.90 13.46
C GLY A 119 -10.58 8.72 13.57
N SER A 120 -10.56 7.79 12.60
CA SER A 120 -9.53 6.74 12.57
C SER A 120 -8.13 7.34 12.45
N VAL A 121 -7.18 6.82 13.22
CA VAL A 121 -5.77 7.22 13.16
C VAL A 121 -5.11 6.66 11.90
N ALA A 122 -5.40 5.41 11.58
CA ALA A 122 -4.99 4.78 10.34
C ALA A 122 -6.13 3.90 9.80
N VAL A 123 -6.07 3.59 8.50
CA VAL A 123 -6.99 2.68 7.82
C VAL A 123 -6.14 1.70 7.02
N LEU A 124 -6.45 0.40 7.12
CA LEU A 124 -5.76 -0.66 6.39
C LEU A 124 -6.68 -1.21 5.30
N ALA A 125 -6.17 -1.32 4.07
CA ALA A 125 -6.78 -2.22 3.10
C ALA A 125 -6.59 -3.66 3.57
N VAL A 126 -7.67 -4.43 3.62
CA VAL A 126 -7.61 -5.85 3.96
C VAL A 126 -8.35 -6.69 2.92
N THR A 127 -7.90 -7.92 2.76
CA THR A 127 -8.51 -8.89 1.84
C THR A 127 -8.54 -10.28 2.46
N PRO A 128 -9.59 -11.10 2.19
CA PRO A 128 -9.58 -12.51 2.53
C PRO A 128 -8.69 -13.36 1.60
N PHE A 129 -8.25 -12.79 0.47
CA PHE A 129 -7.37 -13.45 -0.48
C PHE A 129 -5.92 -13.46 0.03
N VAL A 130 -5.42 -14.66 0.33
CA VAL A 130 -4.06 -14.87 0.87
C VAL A 130 -3.21 -15.59 -0.16
N ASP A 131 -2.31 -14.88 -0.83
CA ASP A 131 -1.36 -15.41 -1.81
C ASP A 131 0.07 -14.88 -1.56
N ASP A 132 0.35 -14.30 -0.40
CA ASP A 132 1.67 -13.84 0.01
C ASP A 132 2.38 -14.94 0.82
N GLU A 133 3.69 -15.08 0.63
CA GLU A 133 4.54 -16.00 1.41
C GLU A 133 4.71 -15.57 2.88
N LEU A 134 4.62 -14.27 3.13
CA LEU A 134 4.78 -13.65 4.45
C LEU A 134 3.62 -12.71 4.75
N PRO A 135 2.38 -13.21 4.73
CA PRO A 135 1.20 -12.37 4.89
C PRO A 135 1.20 -11.68 6.27
N LEU A 136 0.61 -10.51 6.33
CA LEU A 136 0.39 -9.80 7.57
C LEU A 136 -1.10 -9.90 7.92
N TYR A 137 -1.42 -10.83 8.83
CA TYR A 137 -2.80 -11.11 9.24
C TYR A 137 -3.36 -10.00 10.13
N VAL A 138 -4.63 -9.69 9.93
CA VAL A 138 -5.37 -8.67 10.68
C VAL A 138 -6.62 -9.29 11.28
N THR A 139 -6.83 -9.13 12.59
CA THR A 139 -8.13 -9.37 13.24
C THR A 139 -8.82 -8.05 13.48
N ARG A 140 -10.16 -8.06 13.43
CA ARG A 140 -10.99 -6.86 13.66
C ARG A 140 -12.21 -7.18 14.50
N ASP A 141 -12.76 -6.15 15.13
CA ASP A 141 -14.05 -6.21 15.81
C ASP A 141 -15.24 -6.04 14.85
N ALA A 142 -16.44 -5.99 15.41
CA ALA A 142 -17.68 -5.82 14.66
C ALA A 142 -17.79 -4.43 13.98
N GLU A 143 -17.13 -3.42 14.51
CA GLU A 143 -17.06 -2.06 14.01
C GLU A 143 -16.02 -1.91 12.88
N GLY A 144 -15.23 -2.97 12.63
CA GLY A 144 -14.17 -3.00 11.63
C GLY A 144 -12.87 -2.34 12.09
N LEU A 145 -12.66 -2.20 13.40
CA LEU A 145 -11.39 -1.75 13.95
C LEU A 145 -10.44 -2.93 14.17
N ALA A 146 -9.19 -2.76 13.78
CA ALA A 146 -8.16 -3.79 13.96
C ALA A 146 -7.91 -4.06 15.45
N THR A 147 -8.03 -5.32 15.86
CA THR A 147 -7.79 -5.78 17.23
C THR A 147 -6.45 -6.49 17.39
N GLY A 148 -5.81 -6.87 16.28
CA GLY A 148 -4.50 -7.49 16.27
C GLY A 148 -3.89 -7.56 14.89
N ILE A 149 -2.55 -7.60 14.84
CA ILE A 149 -1.75 -7.75 13.62
C ILE A 149 -0.67 -8.80 13.86
N PHE A 150 -0.64 -9.87 13.04
CA PHE A 150 0.15 -11.07 13.29
C PHE A 150 0.95 -11.51 12.06
N ASP A 151 2.11 -12.15 12.28
CA ASP A 151 2.89 -12.82 11.22
C ASP A 151 2.44 -14.28 11.00
N THR A 152 1.59 -14.82 11.89
CA THR A 152 1.03 -16.16 11.79
C THR A 152 -0.49 -16.12 11.80
N PRO A 153 -1.18 -17.07 11.10
CA PRO A 153 -2.63 -17.03 11.00
C PRO A 153 -3.31 -17.15 12.38
N PRO A 154 -4.20 -16.22 12.72
CA PRO A 154 -5.01 -16.29 13.94
C PRO A 154 -6.13 -17.32 13.79
N ARG A 155 -6.83 -17.65 14.91
CA ARG A 155 -8.03 -18.53 14.90
C ARG A 155 -9.31 -17.81 14.42
N ALA A 156 -9.21 -16.66 13.79
CA ALA A 156 -10.33 -15.86 13.27
C ALA A 156 -10.46 -16.01 11.74
N PRO A 157 -11.50 -15.48 11.11
CA PRO A 157 -11.54 -15.35 9.67
C PRO A 157 -10.24 -14.68 9.17
N LEU A 158 -9.60 -15.30 8.17
CA LEU A 158 -8.32 -14.81 7.68
C LEU A 158 -8.53 -13.54 6.87
N LEU A 159 -7.94 -12.45 7.33
CA LEU A 159 -7.77 -11.22 6.59
C LEU A 159 -6.29 -10.88 6.59
N VAL A 160 -5.79 -10.42 5.46
CA VAL A 160 -4.41 -9.92 5.33
C VAL A 160 -4.43 -8.49 4.84
N THR A 161 -3.44 -7.68 5.23
CA THR A 161 -3.29 -6.33 4.67
C THR A 161 -2.40 -6.37 3.45
N GLY A 162 -2.81 -5.68 2.39
CA GLY A 162 -2.16 -5.64 1.08
C GLY A 162 -1.62 -4.25 0.72
N GLY A 163 -0.64 -3.74 1.46
CA GLY A 163 0.18 -2.62 1.02
C GLY A 163 -0.50 -1.25 0.82
N VAL A 164 -1.79 -1.08 1.15
CA VAL A 164 -2.47 0.23 1.03
C VAL A 164 -3.00 0.72 2.37
N TYR A 165 -2.76 2.01 2.63
CA TYR A 165 -3.01 2.62 3.94
C TYR A 165 -3.60 4.02 3.81
N GLY A 166 -4.59 4.33 4.65
CA GLY A 166 -4.98 5.70 4.97
C GLY A 166 -4.28 6.16 6.25
N LEU A 167 -3.64 7.32 6.25
CA LEU A 167 -2.92 7.83 7.41
C LEU A 167 -3.40 9.24 7.78
N SER A 168 -3.89 9.38 9.01
CA SER A 168 -4.26 10.70 9.56
C SER A 168 -3.01 11.54 9.87
N PRO A 169 -3.16 12.85 10.12
CA PRO A 169 -2.07 13.68 10.64
C PRO A 169 -1.49 13.15 11.96
N GLN A 170 -2.27 12.46 12.77
CA GLN A 170 -1.79 11.81 14.00
C GLN A 170 -0.90 10.60 13.67
N ALA A 171 -1.30 9.74 12.73
CA ALA A 171 -0.45 8.63 12.30
C ALA A 171 0.89 9.09 11.73
N ARG A 172 0.91 10.22 10.97
CA ARG A 172 2.14 10.83 10.46
C ARG A 172 3.09 11.20 11.59
N ARG A 173 2.57 11.84 12.66
CA ARG A 173 3.40 12.20 13.84
C ARG A 173 3.91 10.96 14.57
N LEU A 174 3.06 9.95 14.77
CA LEU A 174 3.47 8.69 15.40
C LEU A 174 4.55 7.96 14.58
N ALA A 175 4.43 7.92 13.26
CA ALA A 175 5.44 7.31 12.39
C ALA A 175 6.80 8.04 12.51
N ALA A 176 6.79 9.38 12.54
CA ALA A 176 8.01 10.19 12.68
C ALA A 176 8.75 9.94 14.00
N VAL A 177 8.03 9.59 15.08
CA VAL A 177 8.64 9.20 16.36
C VAL A 177 9.06 7.73 16.34
N ALA A 178 8.20 6.85 15.85
CA ALA A 178 8.42 5.40 15.89
C ALA A 178 9.63 4.94 15.04
N VAL A 179 9.97 5.68 13.98
CA VAL A 179 11.09 5.34 13.09
C VAL A 179 12.46 5.33 13.79
N ALA A 180 12.58 5.99 14.94
CA ALA A 180 13.80 5.96 15.75
C ALA A 180 14.11 4.55 16.33
N SER A 181 13.08 3.71 16.51
CA SER A 181 13.20 2.38 17.09
C SER A 181 12.63 1.25 16.24
N LEU A 182 11.75 1.58 15.27
CA LEU A 182 11.13 0.60 14.39
C LEU A 182 11.65 0.76 12.95
N HIS A 183 11.74 -0.38 12.24
CA HIS A 183 12.28 -0.38 10.88
C HIS A 183 11.21 -0.72 9.83
N ARG A 184 10.29 -1.65 10.09
CA ARG A 184 9.34 -2.15 9.10
C ARG A 184 7.95 -1.54 9.30
N MET A 185 7.23 -1.33 8.20
CA MET A 185 5.82 -0.91 8.21
C MET A 185 4.98 -1.78 9.15
N ARG A 186 5.09 -3.11 9.06
CA ARG A 186 4.35 -4.05 9.91
C ARG A 186 4.54 -3.83 11.40
N ALA A 187 5.74 -3.43 11.84
CA ALA A 187 6.00 -3.11 13.23
C ALA A 187 5.30 -1.81 13.67
N PHE A 188 5.27 -0.81 12.78
CA PHE A 188 4.54 0.42 13.04
C PHE A 188 3.01 0.20 13.12
N LEU A 189 2.45 -0.61 12.22
CA LEU A 189 1.03 -0.94 12.26
C LEU A 189 0.65 -1.68 13.56
N ARG A 190 1.50 -2.62 14.03
CA ARG A 190 1.32 -3.28 15.34
C ARG A 190 1.36 -2.28 16.48
N LEU A 191 2.34 -1.39 16.48
CA LEU A 191 2.44 -0.34 17.49
C LEU A 191 1.14 0.49 17.58
N LEU A 192 0.52 0.85 16.46
CA LEU A 192 -0.74 1.60 16.47
C LEU A 192 -1.85 0.82 17.19
N VAL A 193 -1.98 -0.49 16.91
CA VAL A 193 -2.98 -1.35 17.56
C VAL A 193 -2.65 -1.55 19.04
N GLU A 194 -1.39 -1.77 19.40
CA GLU A 194 -0.92 -1.89 20.79
C GLU A 194 -1.20 -0.62 21.62
N LEU A 195 -1.04 0.55 21.00
CA LEU A 195 -1.39 1.84 21.59
C LEU A 195 -2.92 2.08 21.67
N ARG A 196 -3.73 1.12 21.22
CA ARG A 196 -5.20 1.23 21.12
C ARG A 196 -5.64 2.44 20.29
N ALA A 197 -4.83 2.87 19.34
CA ALA A 197 -5.25 3.87 18.38
C ALA A 197 -6.36 3.27 17.48
N PRO A 198 -7.38 4.04 17.11
CA PRO A 198 -8.43 3.55 16.22
C PRO A 198 -7.86 3.31 14.81
N VAL A 199 -7.50 2.06 14.55
CA VAL A 199 -7.03 1.57 13.24
C VAL A 199 -8.19 0.86 12.57
N ALA A 200 -8.82 1.50 11.59
CA ALA A 200 -9.93 0.91 10.86
C ALA A 200 -9.45 0.00 9.72
N THR A 201 -10.34 -0.85 9.24
CA THR A 201 -10.11 -1.68 8.05
C THR A 201 -11.14 -1.37 6.98
N VAL A 202 -10.72 -1.45 5.72
CA VAL A 202 -11.60 -1.45 4.54
C VAL A 202 -11.30 -2.71 3.75
N GLU A 203 -12.32 -3.54 3.56
CA GLU A 203 -12.17 -4.82 2.87
C GLU A 203 -12.39 -4.67 1.38
N VAL A 204 -11.48 -5.27 0.61
CA VAL A 204 -11.61 -5.47 -0.83
C VAL A 204 -11.51 -6.97 -1.15
N PRO A 205 -12.12 -7.43 -2.24
CA PRO A 205 -12.18 -8.86 -2.54
C PRO A 205 -10.81 -9.50 -2.71
N ARG A 206 -9.90 -8.79 -3.39
CA ARG A 206 -8.57 -9.29 -3.72
C ARG A 206 -7.56 -8.15 -3.82
N ILE A 207 -6.33 -8.43 -3.37
CA ILE A 207 -5.13 -7.61 -3.59
C ILE A 207 -4.04 -8.56 -4.07
N ILE A 208 -3.31 -8.18 -5.10
CA ILE A 208 -2.09 -8.90 -5.54
C ILE A 208 -0.89 -8.02 -5.23
N ASP A 209 0.09 -8.57 -4.53
CA ASP A 209 1.39 -7.95 -4.34
C ASP A 209 2.41 -8.57 -5.32
N LEU A 210 3.02 -7.75 -6.17
CA LEU A 210 3.94 -8.22 -7.21
C LEU A 210 5.30 -8.60 -6.62
N ASP A 211 5.40 -9.71 -5.96
CA ASP A 211 6.64 -10.19 -5.35
C ASP A 211 7.38 -11.22 -6.22
N HIS A 212 6.66 -12.00 -7.03
CA HIS A 212 7.18 -13.04 -7.90
C HIS A 212 6.68 -12.88 -9.34
N LYS A 213 7.37 -13.54 -10.29
CA LYS A 213 6.94 -13.56 -11.69
C LYS A 213 5.52 -14.11 -11.87
N ARG A 214 5.13 -15.13 -11.09
CA ARG A 214 3.76 -15.68 -11.10
C ARG A 214 2.70 -14.64 -10.75
N ASP A 215 3.04 -13.66 -9.90
CA ASP A 215 2.11 -12.62 -9.46
C ASP A 215 1.86 -11.62 -10.60
N LEU A 216 2.89 -11.34 -11.42
CA LEU A 216 2.73 -10.55 -12.66
C LEU A 216 1.76 -11.22 -13.61
N ASP A 217 1.94 -12.51 -13.89
CA ASP A 217 1.07 -13.27 -14.78
C ASP A 217 -0.37 -13.35 -14.23
N ALA A 218 -0.53 -13.41 -12.91
CA ALA A 218 -1.83 -13.41 -12.24
C ALA A 218 -2.51 -12.03 -12.32
N ALA A 219 -1.76 -10.96 -12.08
CA ALA A 219 -2.25 -9.58 -12.17
C ALA A 219 -2.68 -9.22 -13.60
N GLU A 220 -1.89 -9.58 -14.59
CA GLU A 220 -2.24 -9.38 -16.01
C GLU A 220 -3.54 -10.08 -16.39
N ARG A 221 -3.66 -11.37 -16.09
CA ARG A 221 -4.90 -12.12 -16.35
C ARG A 221 -6.10 -11.49 -15.67
N TRP A 222 -5.92 -11.06 -14.42
CA TRP A 222 -7.02 -10.48 -13.64
C TRP A 222 -7.49 -9.13 -14.18
N LEU A 223 -6.55 -8.24 -14.55
CA LEU A 223 -6.90 -6.91 -15.05
C LEU A 223 -7.44 -6.92 -16.48
N THR A 224 -7.08 -7.94 -17.29
CA THR A 224 -7.52 -8.08 -18.69
C THR A 224 -8.74 -8.98 -18.85
N ALA A 225 -9.17 -9.70 -17.81
CA ALA A 225 -10.37 -10.51 -17.84
C ALA A 225 -11.62 -9.66 -18.09
N PRO A 226 -12.54 -10.08 -18.96
CA PRO A 226 -13.81 -9.38 -19.15
C PRO A 226 -14.57 -9.32 -17.81
N ALA A 227 -15.18 -8.16 -17.53
CA ALA A 227 -15.98 -7.96 -16.32
C ALA A 227 -17.19 -8.94 -16.34
N GLY A 228 -17.07 -10.10 -15.73
CA GLY A 228 -18.11 -11.14 -15.71
C GLY A 228 -17.65 -12.52 -15.25
N ASP A 229 -16.36 -12.82 -15.29
CA ASP A 229 -15.83 -14.17 -14.96
C ASP A 229 -15.29 -14.30 -13.52
N GLU A 230 -15.76 -13.48 -12.59
CA GLU A 230 -15.40 -13.62 -11.17
C GLU A 230 -16.34 -14.62 -10.49
N GLN A 231 -15.94 -15.91 -10.48
CA GLN A 231 -16.45 -16.92 -9.54
C GLN A 231 -15.40 -17.21 -8.48
#